data_a12457c0485ff9e20e9e58b89a7e2f0b
#
_entry.id   a12457c0485ff9e20e9e58b89a7e2f0b
#
_cell.length_a   1.000
_cell.length_b   1.000
_cell.length_c   1.000
_cell.angle_alpha   90.00
_cell.angle_beta   90.00
_cell.angle_gamma   90.00
#
_symmetry.space_group_name_H-M   'P 1'
#
loop_
_entity.id
_entity.type
_entity.pdbx_description
1 polymer ?
#
loop_
_entity_poly.entity_id
_entity_poly.type
_entity_poly.pdbx_seq_one_letter_code
_entity_poly.pdbx_strand_id
1 'polypeptide(L)'
;MGVLARIVARHPRTVVAVALVLWALALIPASQLRLRFELESLLPGNSPAAAAYGEYLRLFGGVRRVFVILQAPEDTEGVSSALLTEAGDRLAELLEESGEVSSARAGISDEDQREFLTNVVQRAPLLVPGDDWLERVVAHLDPEAIHDRVLQIRASLLMPGGGTTARLAVHDPLGFAAELPLLQELPSGIPVDPVTLGFVSPDGRSALVVAEPSAAELDAVAGQRLQKAIEEAAATIRLELEEDLVVRAVGGPLYAAHDQQVIRSDMERTLAYTALLCGGLLVAVFGGPAIPVAGLVALAAALSWLAAGVALTAGGVTAVAVGFSAVLVGLGLDTAIHGGAALRRRQLEATSSAEALEMAFDDVARPVVAAAVTTAAAFGVLIASNLPPLREVGGVVAGGMLTVVVSTATLGAGLALLLSRKPKTPGWAWTVLGRAVDAIVETASRWPRVVLASALVLTAVTLPAAFKLEIRPDLTGLRPLDHPVLEAERALREFFGVGEDAATVLVRGDDLDGALTQARAVIGVLEDSGTGVTVVSPVGRIIGPDEAAGRL
;
A
#
# COMPACT_ATOMS: atom_id res chain seq x y z
N MET A 1 4.58 -25.53 -34.85
CA MET A 1 4.45 -24.22 -35.53
C MET A 1 4.01 -24.33 -37.00
N GLY A 2 4.58 -25.19 -37.85
CA GLY A 2 4.22 -25.28 -39.28
C GLY A 2 2.75 -25.64 -39.57
N VAL A 3 2.07 -26.40 -38.69
CA VAL A 3 0.63 -26.65 -38.81
C VAL A 3 -0.18 -25.38 -38.51
N LEU A 4 0.21 -24.63 -37.46
CA LEU A 4 -0.43 -23.37 -37.10
C LEU A 4 -0.27 -22.33 -38.21
N ALA A 5 0.95 -22.19 -38.77
CA ALA A 5 1.23 -21.30 -39.89
C ALA A 5 0.29 -21.57 -41.07
N ARG A 6 0.14 -22.85 -41.46
CA ARG A 6 -0.76 -23.25 -42.54
C ARG A 6 -2.22 -22.95 -42.26
N ILE A 7 -2.68 -23.13 -41.01
CA ILE A 7 -4.07 -22.80 -40.62
C ILE A 7 -4.30 -21.30 -40.73
N VAL A 8 -3.39 -20.47 -40.18
CA VAL A 8 -3.48 -19.00 -40.24
C VAL A 8 -3.39 -18.49 -41.69
N ALA A 9 -2.49 -19.06 -42.49
CA ALA A 9 -2.32 -18.68 -43.87
C ALA A 9 -3.56 -19.02 -44.74
N ARG A 10 -4.20 -20.18 -44.52
CA ARG A 10 -5.36 -20.62 -45.30
C ARG A 10 -6.68 -19.98 -44.84
N HIS A 11 -6.82 -19.74 -43.53
CA HIS A 11 -8.07 -19.24 -42.94
C HIS A 11 -7.86 -18.02 -42.03
N PRO A 12 -7.22 -16.93 -42.49
CA PRO A 12 -6.84 -15.80 -41.63
C PRO A 12 -8.06 -15.12 -40.98
N ARG A 13 -9.18 -15.00 -41.71
CA ARG A 13 -10.42 -14.40 -41.20
C ARG A 13 -11.03 -15.21 -40.04
N THR A 14 -11.04 -16.53 -40.17
CA THR A 14 -11.60 -17.43 -39.14
C THR A 14 -10.73 -17.41 -37.89
N VAL A 15 -9.40 -17.47 -38.04
CA VAL A 15 -8.46 -17.41 -36.90
C VAL A 15 -8.56 -16.08 -36.17
N VAL A 16 -8.61 -14.96 -36.90
CA VAL A 16 -8.79 -13.63 -36.30
C VAL A 16 -10.14 -13.53 -35.60
N ALA A 17 -11.24 -14.00 -36.22
CA ALA A 17 -12.56 -13.96 -35.60
C ALA A 17 -12.61 -14.78 -34.30
N VAL A 18 -12.09 -16.01 -34.29
CA VAL A 18 -12.00 -16.86 -33.09
C VAL A 18 -11.15 -16.18 -32.01
N ALA A 19 -9.98 -15.66 -32.36
CA ALA A 19 -9.10 -14.99 -31.41
C ALA A 19 -9.75 -13.73 -30.81
N LEU A 20 -10.50 -12.95 -31.60
CA LEU A 20 -11.25 -11.78 -31.13
C LEU A 20 -12.41 -12.18 -30.19
N VAL A 21 -13.12 -13.27 -30.50
CA VAL A 21 -14.17 -13.81 -29.59
C VAL A 21 -13.54 -14.27 -28.27
N LEU A 22 -12.44 -15.01 -28.33
CA LEU A 22 -11.71 -15.42 -27.11
C LEU A 22 -11.20 -14.21 -26.32
N TRP A 23 -10.75 -13.16 -26.99
CA TRP A 23 -10.34 -11.93 -26.34
C TRP A 23 -11.52 -11.24 -25.67
N ALA A 24 -12.65 -11.08 -26.36
CA ALA A 24 -13.85 -10.50 -25.77
C ALA A 24 -14.35 -11.28 -24.53
N LEU A 25 -14.32 -12.61 -24.59
CA LEU A 25 -14.67 -13.48 -23.45
C LEU A 25 -13.67 -13.33 -22.29
N ALA A 26 -12.40 -13.16 -22.58
CA ALA A 26 -11.37 -12.98 -21.56
C ALA A 26 -11.47 -11.62 -20.84
N LEU A 27 -12.06 -10.59 -21.45
CA LEU A 27 -12.25 -9.29 -20.81
C LEU A 27 -13.17 -9.37 -19.58
N ILE A 28 -14.10 -10.34 -19.54
CA ILE A 28 -15.03 -10.51 -18.40
C ILE A 28 -14.25 -10.89 -17.12
N PRO A 29 -13.52 -12.01 -17.05
CA PRO A 29 -12.73 -12.32 -15.86
C PRO A 29 -11.57 -11.33 -15.65
N ALA A 30 -10.98 -10.79 -16.71
CA ALA A 30 -9.91 -9.80 -16.55
C ALA A 30 -10.38 -8.52 -15.84
N SER A 31 -11.63 -8.09 -16.06
CA SER A 31 -12.21 -6.93 -15.36
C SER A 31 -12.48 -7.18 -13.86
N GLN A 32 -12.47 -8.44 -13.44
CA GLN A 32 -12.66 -8.84 -12.04
C GLN A 32 -11.33 -9.05 -11.29
N LEU A 33 -10.19 -8.82 -11.98
CA LEU A 33 -8.87 -8.94 -11.36
C LEU A 33 -8.70 -7.89 -10.25
N ARG A 34 -8.48 -8.37 -9.03
CA ARG A 34 -8.25 -7.50 -7.88
C ARG A 34 -6.78 -7.20 -7.71
N LEU A 35 -6.47 -5.94 -7.46
CA LEU A 35 -5.11 -5.53 -7.06
C LEU A 35 -4.99 -5.64 -5.54
N ARG A 36 -3.97 -6.37 -5.07
CA ARG A 36 -3.68 -6.52 -3.65
C ARG A 36 -2.55 -5.58 -3.28
N PHE A 37 -2.81 -4.71 -2.31
CA PHE A 37 -1.86 -3.73 -1.77
C PHE A 37 -1.43 -4.05 -0.33
N GLU A 38 -1.81 -5.24 0.17
CA GLU A 38 -1.56 -5.62 1.55
C GLU A 38 -0.06 -5.70 1.83
N LEU A 39 0.39 -4.96 2.84
CA LEU A 39 1.77 -5.01 3.33
C LEU A 39 2.13 -6.43 3.78
N GLU A 40 1.15 -7.18 4.31
CA GLU A 40 1.27 -8.59 4.69
C GLU A 40 1.68 -9.46 3.51
N SER A 41 1.21 -9.15 2.30
CA SER A 41 1.55 -9.88 1.09
C SER A 41 3.03 -9.74 0.70
N LEU A 42 3.73 -8.74 1.24
CA LEU A 42 5.16 -8.51 1.02
C LEU A 42 6.04 -9.30 2.00
N LEU A 43 5.46 -9.77 3.12
CA LEU A 43 6.21 -10.51 4.12
C LEU A 43 6.38 -11.98 3.72
N PRO A 44 7.53 -12.62 4.04
CA PRO A 44 7.73 -14.04 3.80
C PRO A 44 6.70 -14.86 4.60
N GLY A 45 5.82 -15.60 3.92
CA GLY A 45 4.70 -16.31 4.55
C GLY A 45 5.08 -17.32 5.64
N ASN A 46 6.36 -17.71 5.73
CA ASN A 46 6.89 -18.67 6.71
C ASN A 46 7.78 -18.01 7.77
N SER A 47 7.83 -16.66 7.85
CA SER A 47 8.66 -16.00 8.87
C SER A 47 7.91 -15.92 10.21
N PRO A 48 8.60 -16.16 11.36
CA PRO A 48 8.00 -15.96 12.68
C PRO A 48 7.46 -14.55 12.88
N ALA A 49 8.10 -13.55 12.27
CA ALA A 49 7.66 -12.15 12.32
C ALA A 49 6.33 -11.94 11.59
N ALA A 50 6.15 -12.54 10.40
CA ALA A 50 4.87 -12.45 9.67
C ALA A 50 3.73 -13.13 10.44
N ALA A 51 4.00 -14.30 11.07
CA ALA A 51 3.04 -14.99 11.90
C ALA A 51 2.65 -14.17 13.14
N ALA A 52 3.62 -13.56 13.82
CA ALA A 52 3.39 -12.70 14.98
C ALA A 52 2.61 -11.42 14.60
N TYR A 53 2.95 -10.83 13.45
CA TYR A 53 2.24 -9.66 12.94
C TYR A 53 0.77 -9.97 12.59
N GLY A 54 0.52 -11.06 11.87
CA GLY A 54 -0.84 -11.49 11.54
C GLY A 54 -1.67 -11.81 12.79
N GLU A 55 -1.05 -12.37 13.84
CA GLU A 55 -1.71 -12.59 15.12
C GLU A 55 -1.98 -11.30 15.88
N TYR A 56 -1.03 -10.37 15.90
CA TYR A 56 -1.21 -9.03 16.46
C TYR A 56 -2.40 -8.32 15.81
N LEU A 57 -2.47 -8.34 14.46
CA LEU A 57 -3.59 -7.73 13.74
C LEU A 57 -4.94 -8.38 14.09
N ARG A 58 -4.96 -9.71 14.23
CA ARG A 58 -6.18 -10.44 14.56
C ARG A 58 -6.66 -10.14 16.00
N LEU A 59 -5.73 -10.05 16.97
CA LEU A 59 -6.07 -9.88 18.38
C LEU A 59 -6.33 -8.42 18.75
N PHE A 60 -5.56 -7.50 18.19
CA PHE A 60 -5.58 -6.09 18.61
C PHE A 60 -6.11 -5.14 17.54
N GLY A 61 -6.36 -5.60 16.32
CA GLY A 61 -6.93 -4.78 15.23
C GLY A 61 -6.09 -3.56 14.83
N GLY A 62 -4.80 -3.55 15.18
CA GLY A 62 -3.94 -2.36 15.24
C GLY A 62 -3.76 -1.54 13.96
N VAL A 63 -4.10 -2.04 12.77
CA VAL A 63 -3.96 -1.32 11.49
C VAL A 63 -5.31 -0.73 11.02
N ARG A 64 -6.39 -0.97 11.75
CA ARG A 64 -7.74 -0.57 11.32
C ARG A 64 -8.12 0.86 11.70
N ARG A 65 -7.41 1.49 12.63
CA ARG A 65 -7.76 2.84 13.07
C ARG A 65 -7.43 3.87 12.01
N VAL A 66 -8.34 4.80 11.84
CA VAL A 66 -8.16 5.99 11.02
C VAL A 66 -8.16 7.19 11.94
N PHE A 67 -7.16 8.03 11.78
CA PHE A 67 -7.01 9.27 12.53
C PHE A 67 -7.37 10.41 11.61
N VAL A 68 -8.34 11.23 12.00
CA VAL A 68 -8.74 12.42 11.26
C VAL A 68 -8.38 13.64 12.09
N ILE A 69 -7.55 14.51 11.53
CA ILE A 69 -7.02 15.72 12.18
C ILE A 69 -7.79 16.90 11.62
N LEU A 70 -8.39 17.68 12.51
CA LEU A 70 -8.95 18.99 12.21
C LEU A 70 -7.97 20.04 12.71
N GLN A 71 -7.51 20.91 11.83
CA GLN A 71 -6.54 21.96 12.15
C GLN A 71 -7.11 23.33 11.83
N ALA A 72 -6.97 24.25 12.77
CA ALA A 72 -7.27 25.66 12.55
C ALA A 72 -6.27 26.28 11.56
N PRO A 73 -6.69 27.18 10.67
CA PRO A 73 -5.79 27.91 9.77
C PRO A 73 -4.69 28.67 10.54
N GLU A 74 -3.51 28.80 9.93
CA GLU A 74 -2.35 29.45 10.59
C GLU A 74 -2.63 30.93 10.92
N ASP A 75 -3.42 31.61 10.10
CA ASP A 75 -3.71 33.04 10.21
C ASP A 75 -4.89 33.38 11.14
N THR A 76 -5.52 32.37 11.76
CA THR A 76 -6.69 32.58 12.61
C THR A 76 -6.28 32.69 14.08
N GLU A 77 -6.29 33.90 14.65
CA GLU A 77 -6.19 34.10 16.08
C GLU A 77 -7.57 33.84 16.72
N GLY A 78 -7.65 32.90 17.65
CA GLY A 78 -8.82 32.73 18.51
C GLY A 78 -9.71 31.52 18.29
N VAL A 79 -9.28 30.51 17.54
CA VAL A 79 -9.97 29.21 17.56
C VAL A 79 -9.79 28.60 18.95
N SER A 80 -10.89 28.43 19.69
CA SER A 80 -10.83 27.85 21.04
C SER A 80 -10.78 26.32 20.99
N SER A 81 -10.14 25.69 22.00
CA SER A 81 -10.18 24.23 22.15
C SER A 81 -11.62 23.69 22.22
N ALA A 82 -12.55 24.51 22.73
CA ALA A 82 -13.98 24.16 22.78
C ALA A 82 -14.59 24.04 21.37
N LEU A 83 -14.30 24.98 20.46
CA LEU A 83 -14.77 24.91 19.07
C LEU A 83 -14.17 23.69 18.34
N LEU A 84 -12.88 23.42 18.55
CA LEU A 84 -12.21 22.25 17.95
C LEU A 84 -12.78 20.92 18.47
N THR A 85 -13.14 20.88 19.77
CA THR A 85 -13.82 19.70 20.35
C THR A 85 -15.20 19.52 19.74
N GLU A 86 -15.99 20.61 19.65
CA GLU A 86 -17.32 20.59 19.02
C GLU A 86 -17.23 20.15 17.54
N ALA A 87 -16.27 20.68 16.80
CA ALA A 87 -15.99 20.25 15.42
C ALA A 87 -15.61 18.78 15.33
N GLY A 88 -14.79 18.30 16.29
CA GLY A 88 -14.39 16.90 16.38
C GLY A 88 -15.56 15.96 16.67
N ASP A 89 -16.40 16.30 17.65
CA ASP A 89 -17.61 15.54 18.01
C ASP A 89 -18.58 15.48 16.82
N ARG A 90 -18.80 16.61 16.16
CA ARG A 90 -19.65 16.66 14.96
C ARG A 90 -19.11 15.84 13.80
N LEU A 91 -17.77 15.86 13.60
CA LEU A 91 -17.12 15.00 12.62
C LEU A 91 -17.32 13.52 12.93
N ALA A 92 -17.19 13.14 14.21
CA ALA A 92 -17.38 11.77 14.64
C ALA A 92 -18.82 11.29 14.35
N GLU A 93 -19.83 12.11 14.69
CA GLU A 93 -21.24 11.81 14.38
C GLU A 93 -21.48 11.62 12.87
N LEU A 94 -21.01 12.56 12.04
CA LEU A 94 -21.18 12.49 10.57
C LEU A 94 -20.50 11.25 9.97
N LEU A 95 -19.35 10.87 10.50
CA LEU A 95 -18.65 9.67 10.07
C LEU A 95 -19.43 8.40 10.44
N GLU A 96 -20.01 8.31 11.64
CA GLU A 96 -20.86 7.18 12.05
C GLU A 96 -22.15 7.12 11.21
N GLU A 97 -22.79 8.26 10.95
CA GLU A 97 -23.96 8.36 10.09
C GLU A 97 -23.69 7.89 8.65
N SER A 98 -22.47 8.04 8.17
CA SER A 98 -22.07 7.57 6.84
C SER A 98 -22.14 6.04 6.67
N GLY A 99 -22.07 5.28 7.77
CA GLY A 99 -22.00 3.82 7.79
C GLY A 99 -20.64 3.23 7.37
N GLU A 100 -19.67 4.05 6.97
CA GLU A 100 -18.32 3.59 6.60
C GLU A 100 -17.41 3.38 7.81
N VAL A 101 -17.80 3.89 9.00
CA VAL A 101 -17.15 3.61 10.27
C VAL A 101 -18.12 2.97 11.25
N SER A 102 -17.62 2.07 12.09
CA SER A 102 -18.38 1.41 13.15
C SER A 102 -18.43 2.24 14.43
N SER A 103 -17.40 3.06 14.66
CA SER A 103 -17.33 4.01 15.77
C SER A 103 -16.35 5.13 15.43
N ALA A 104 -16.62 6.33 15.92
CA ALA A 104 -15.71 7.47 15.84
C ALA A 104 -15.73 8.24 17.17
N ARG A 105 -14.57 8.74 17.60
CA ARG A 105 -14.43 9.45 18.88
C ARG A 105 -13.48 10.63 18.73
N ALA A 106 -13.93 11.80 19.21
CA ALA A 106 -13.12 13.00 19.26
C ALA A 106 -12.59 13.32 20.67
N GLY A 107 -12.92 12.47 21.66
CA GLY A 107 -12.55 12.68 23.04
C GLY A 107 -12.95 11.50 23.93
N ILE A 108 -12.90 11.72 25.25
CA ILE A 108 -13.33 10.77 26.26
C ILE A 108 -14.82 11.01 26.55
N SER A 109 -15.67 10.04 26.23
CA SER A 109 -17.10 10.16 26.48
C SER A 109 -17.43 10.09 27.98
N ASP A 110 -18.61 10.63 28.36
CA ASP A 110 -19.12 10.52 29.74
C ASP A 110 -19.31 9.06 30.18
N GLU A 111 -19.55 8.14 29.26
CA GLU A 111 -19.69 6.71 29.51
C GLU A 111 -18.34 6.05 29.78
N ASP A 112 -17.32 6.32 28.91
CA ASP A 112 -15.95 5.85 29.13
C ASP A 112 -15.38 6.33 30.45
N GLN A 113 -15.67 7.60 30.82
CA GLN A 113 -15.25 8.18 32.09
C GLN A 113 -15.91 7.49 33.29
N ARG A 114 -17.21 7.24 33.22
CA ARG A 114 -17.94 6.52 34.27
C ARG A 114 -17.45 5.08 34.39
N GLU A 115 -17.26 4.40 33.28
CA GLU A 115 -16.73 3.04 33.25
C GLU A 115 -15.34 2.97 33.86
N PHE A 116 -14.45 3.89 33.45
CA PHE A 116 -13.09 4.00 33.99
C PHE A 116 -13.12 4.23 35.52
N LEU A 117 -13.86 5.22 35.97
CA LEU A 117 -13.97 5.54 37.41
C LEU A 117 -14.53 4.36 38.19
N THR A 118 -15.53 3.66 37.69
CA THR A 118 -16.17 2.54 38.38
C THR A 118 -15.29 1.27 38.33
N ASN A 119 -14.71 0.95 37.20
CA ASN A 119 -14.03 -0.32 37.02
C ASN A 119 -12.52 -0.25 37.36
N VAL A 120 -11.89 0.89 37.18
CA VAL A 120 -10.46 1.06 37.44
C VAL A 120 -10.19 1.72 38.77
N VAL A 121 -10.75 2.91 39.02
CA VAL A 121 -10.44 3.68 40.24
C VAL A 121 -10.94 2.95 41.51
N GLN A 122 -12.14 2.40 41.51
CA GLN A 122 -12.65 1.66 42.66
C GLN A 122 -11.89 0.36 42.94
N ARG A 123 -11.27 -0.24 41.92
CA ARG A 123 -10.48 -1.46 42.04
C ARG A 123 -8.97 -1.21 42.09
N ALA A 124 -8.55 0.04 42.01
CA ALA A 124 -7.15 0.42 41.98
C ALA A 124 -6.30 -0.20 43.11
N PRO A 125 -6.79 -0.28 44.38
CA PRO A 125 -6.07 -0.94 45.47
C PRO A 125 -5.69 -2.39 45.19
N LEU A 126 -6.47 -3.06 44.31
CA LEU A 126 -6.26 -4.46 43.94
C LEU A 126 -5.45 -4.61 42.63
N LEU A 127 -5.28 -3.55 41.87
CA LEU A 127 -4.73 -3.62 40.52
C LEU A 127 -3.34 -2.96 40.37
N VAL A 128 -2.98 -2.05 41.31
CA VAL A 128 -1.76 -1.27 41.21
C VAL A 128 -0.63 -1.88 42.04
N PRO A 129 0.57 -2.12 41.49
CA PRO A 129 1.69 -2.66 42.24
C PRO A 129 2.32 -1.62 43.18
N GLY A 130 2.91 -2.12 44.26
CA GLY A 130 3.60 -1.28 45.28
C GLY A 130 2.64 -0.65 46.27
N ASP A 131 3.19 -0.13 47.38
CA ASP A 131 2.41 0.45 48.48
C ASP A 131 2.62 1.98 48.57
N ASP A 132 3.57 2.55 47.85
CA ASP A 132 3.94 3.98 47.90
C ASP A 132 2.78 4.92 47.52
N TRP A 133 1.93 4.50 46.57
CA TRP A 133 0.76 5.25 46.17
C TRP A 133 -0.36 5.18 47.24
N LEU A 134 -0.43 4.07 48.00
CA LEU A 134 -1.40 3.88 49.03
C LEU A 134 -1.14 4.86 50.20
N GLU A 135 0.12 5.12 50.55
CA GLU A 135 0.46 6.14 51.54
C GLU A 135 -0.02 7.52 51.11
N ARG A 136 0.10 7.87 49.85
CA ARG A 136 -0.42 9.13 49.31
C ARG A 136 -1.93 9.20 49.34
N VAL A 137 -2.61 8.11 48.98
CA VAL A 137 -4.08 8.01 49.06
C VAL A 137 -4.54 8.17 50.53
N VAL A 138 -3.85 7.54 51.49
CA VAL A 138 -4.17 7.66 52.92
C VAL A 138 -4.01 9.11 53.39
N ALA A 139 -3.03 9.86 52.85
CA ALA A 139 -2.88 11.28 53.17
C ALA A 139 -4.12 12.14 52.77
N HIS A 140 -4.85 11.75 51.71
CA HIS A 140 -6.10 12.42 51.33
C HIS A 140 -7.26 12.21 52.35
N LEU A 141 -7.11 11.26 53.27
CA LEU A 141 -8.11 11.00 54.32
C LEU A 141 -7.90 11.88 55.56
N ASP A 142 -6.84 12.68 55.60
CA ASP A 142 -6.62 13.65 56.66
C ASP A 142 -7.74 14.69 56.65
N PRO A 143 -8.32 15.08 57.83
CA PRO A 143 -9.39 16.07 57.92
C PRO A 143 -9.07 17.41 57.26
N GLU A 144 -7.80 17.89 57.32
CA GLU A 144 -7.38 19.12 56.64
C GLU A 144 -7.36 18.94 55.12
N ALA A 145 -6.83 17.84 54.60
CA ALA A 145 -6.82 17.53 53.16
C ALA A 145 -8.25 17.41 52.62
N ILE A 146 -9.16 16.76 53.32
CA ILE A 146 -10.57 16.68 52.93
C ILE A 146 -11.19 18.08 52.86
N HIS A 147 -10.94 18.93 53.86
CA HIS A 147 -11.44 20.31 53.90
C HIS A 147 -10.95 21.11 52.68
N ASP A 148 -9.67 21.07 52.41
CA ASP A 148 -9.04 21.77 51.27
C ASP A 148 -9.60 21.25 49.95
N ARG A 149 -9.81 19.96 49.83
CA ARG A 149 -10.40 19.34 48.62
C ARG A 149 -11.83 19.84 48.38
N VAL A 150 -12.65 19.91 49.42
CA VAL A 150 -14.01 20.45 49.32
C VAL A 150 -14.00 21.90 48.84
N LEU A 151 -13.06 22.71 49.36
CA LEU A 151 -12.92 24.10 48.91
C LEU A 151 -12.48 24.20 47.45
N GLN A 152 -11.57 23.34 47.02
CA GLN A 152 -11.13 23.25 45.61
C GLN A 152 -12.30 22.87 44.68
N ILE A 153 -13.06 21.83 45.02
CA ILE A 153 -14.26 21.42 44.26
C ILE A 153 -15.23 22.60 44.16
N ARG A 154 -15.52 23.24 45.28
CA ARG A 154 -16.41 24.39 45.31
C ARG A 154 -15.93 25.55 44.45
N ALA A 155 -14.65 25.84 44.47
CA ALA A 155 -14.06 26.90 43.62
C ALA A 155 -14.14 26.55 42.13
N SER A 156 -13.86 25.30 41.78
CA SER A 156 -13.90 24.84 40.38
C SER A 156 -15.32 24.79 39.80
N LEU A 157 -16.32 24.51 40.62
CA LEU A 157 -17.74 24.57 40.20
C LEU A 157 -18.21 25.98 39.82
N LEU A 158 -17.53 27.01 40.29
CA LEU A 158 -17.82 28.41 39.98
C LEU A 158 -17.12 28.90 38.71
N MET A 159 -16.22 28.09 38.13
CA MET A 159 -15.49 28.43 36.90
C MET A 159 -16.22 27.94 35.65
N PRO A 160 -16.02 28.60 34.49
CA PRO A 160 -16.45 28.05 33.21
C PRO A 160 -15.85 26.63 33.01
N GLY A 161 -16.65 25.65 32.65
CA GLY A 161 -16.20 24.24 32.54
C GLY A 161 -16.32 23.42 33.81
N GLY A 162 -16.82 23.97 34.91
CA GLY A 162 -16.98 23.30 36.21
C GLY A 162 -17.87 22.06 36.21
N GLY A 163 -18.63 21.84 35.15
CA GLY A 163 -19.49 20.64 35.00
C GLY A 163 -18.68 19.34 34.93
N THR A 164 -17.52 19.34 34.35
CA THR A 164 -16.60 18.16 34.29
C THR A 164 -16.04 17.87 35.68
N THR A 165 -15.59 18.89 36.41
CA THR A 165 -15.12 18.74 37.81
C THR A 165 -16.24 18.24 38.70
N ALA A 166 -17.47 18.70 38.50
CA ALA A 166 -18.63 18.21 39.24
C ALA A 166 -18.85 16.72 39.03
N ARG A 167 -18.78 16.26 37.82
CA ARG A 167 -18.92 14.83 37.47
C ARG A 167 -17.82 13.97 38.07
N LEU A 168 -16.55 14.41 37.96
CA LEU A 168 -15.43 13.74 38.62
C LEU A 168 -15.59 13.68 40.12
N ALA A 169 -15.98 14.77 40.76
CA ALA A 169 -16.18 14.86 42.20
C ALA A 169 -17.30 13.96 42.73
N VAL A 170 -18.29 13.60 41.91
CA VAL A 170 -19.33 12.64 42.29
C VAL A 170 -18.78 11.22 42.43
N HIS A 171 -17.83 10.83 41.56
CA HIS A 171 -17.28 9.48 41.52
C HIS A 171 -15.97 9.34 42.28
N ASP A 172 -15.18 10.42 42.35
CA ASP A 172 -13.91 10.50 43.09
C ASP A 172 -13.82 11.83 43.88
N PRO A 173 -14.59 11.94 44.95
CA PRO A 173 -14.67 13.19 45.74
C PRO A 173 -13.34 13.58 46.39
N LEU A 174 -12.49 12.60 46.72
CA LEU A 174 -11.22 12.82 47.37
C LEU A 174 -10.03 12.94 46.42
N GLY A 175 -10.23 12.66 45.12
CA GLY A 175 -9.19 12.81 44.12
C GLY A 175 -8.17 11.67 44.10
N PHE A 176 -8.57 10.46 44.51
CA PHE A 176 -7.68 9.28 44.50
C PHE A 176 -7.19 8.89 43.12
N ALA A 177 -7.97 9.17 42.08
CA ALA A 177 -7.57 8.89 40.71
C ALA A 177 -6.25 9.58 40.31
N ALA A 178 -6.00 10.78 40.85
CA ALA A 178 -4.76 11.53 40.55
C ALA A 178 -3.50 10.84 41.12
N GLU A 179 -3.64 10.02 42.12
CA GLU A 179 -2.53 9.29 42.75
C GLU A 179 -2.26 7.95 42.09
N LEU A 180 -3.07 7.51 41.15
CA LEU A 180 -2.84 6.27 40.44
C LEU A 180 -1.67 6.40 39.48
N PRO A 181 -0.62 5.57 39.61
CA PRO A 181 0.52 5.57 38.68
C PRO A 181 0.12 5.37 37.22
N LEU A 182 -0.98 4.65 37.02
CA LEU A 182 -1.57 4.41 35.70
C LEU A 182 -1.99 5.70 34.99
N LEU A 183 -2.38 6.74 35.74
CA LEU A 183 -2.84 8.02 35.18
C LEU A 183 -1.74 9.06 35.10
N GLN A 184 -0.74 9.00 35.97
CA GLN A 184 0.38 9.95 35.99
C GLN A 184 1.28 9.81 34.77
N GLU A 185 1.32 8.61 34.18
CA GLU A 185 2.12 8.29 33.01
C GLU A 185 1.29 7.41 32.07
N LEU A 186 0.14 7.86 31.64
CA LEU A 186 -0.51 7.21 30.50
C LEU A 186 0.51 7.16 29.35
N PRO A 187 0.82 5.96 28.84
CA PRO A 187 1.78 5.85 27.77
C PRO A 187 1.27 6.69 26.61
N SER A 188 1.98 7.81 26.31
CA SER A 188 1.75 8.70 25.18
C SER A 188 0.37 8.51 24.58
N GLY A 189 -0.62 8.71 25.43
CA GLY A 189 -1.97 8.78 24.97
C GLY A 189 -2.09 10.01 24.11
N ILE A 190 -3.01 9.98 23.23
CA ILE A 190 -3.48 11.16 22.53
C ILE A 190 -3.70 12.26 23.58
N PRO A 191 -3.14 13.48 23.42
CA PRO A 191 -3.35 14.58 24.36
C PRO A 191 -4.85 14.83 24.53
N VAL A 192 -5.26 15.01 25.79
CA VAL A 192 -6.66 15.28 26.14
C VAL A 192 -6.73 16.65 26.79
N ASP A 193 -7.58 17.52 26.27
CA ASP A 193 -7.85 18.81 26.90
C ASP A 193 -8.56 18.59 28.25
N PRO A 194 -8.03 19.09 29.37
CA PRO A 194 -8.57 18.80 30.69
C PRO A 194 -9.95 19.46 30.94
N VAL A 195 -10.36 20.42 30.11
CA VAL A 195 -11.61 21.15 30.25
C VAL A 195 -12.71 20.51 29.41
N THR A 196 -12.41 20.26 28.13
CA THR A 196 -13.38 19.72 27.17
C THR A 196 -13.38 18.20 27.08
N LEU A 197 -12.32 17.53 27.57
CA LEU A 197 -12.04 16.10 27.42
C LEU A 197 -11.89 15.65 25.95
N GLY A 198 -11.79 16.61 25.03
CA GLY A 198 -11.53 16.38 23.62
C GLY A 198 -10.06 15.99 23.38
N PHE A 199 -9.82 15.26 22.31
CA PHE A 199 -8.47 14.98 21.82
C PHE A 199 -7.92 16.22 21.10
N VAL A 200 -7.33 17.13 21.85
CA VAL A 200 -6.80 18.41 21.35
C VAL A 200 -5.28 18.42 21.54
N SER A 201 -4.58 18.94 20.54
CA SER A 201 -3.12 19.10 20.58
C SER A 201 -2.69 20.03 21.72
N PRO A 202 -1.46 19.89 22.26
CA PRO A 202 -0.99 20.74 23.37
C PRO A 202 -0.95 22.24 23.06
N ASP A 203 -0.84 22.59 21.77
CA ASP A 203 -0.90 23.99 21.30
C ASP A 203 -2.34 24.54 21.14
N GLY A 204 -3.37 23.68 21.35
CA GLY A 204 -4.77 24.04 21.25
C GLY A 204 -5.27 24.32 19.82
N ARG A 205 -4.49 23.97 18.78
CA ARG A 205 -4.80 24.34 17.38
C ARG A 205 -5.29 23.17 16.52
N SER A 206 -5.23 21.96 17.03
CA SER A 206 -5.66 20.78 16.30
C SER A 206 -6.50 19.86 17.16
N ALA A 207 -7.58 19.31 16.60
CA ALA A 207 -8.35 18.23 17.21
C ALA A 207 -8.16 16.92 16.44
N LEU A 208 -8.29 15.81 17.13
CA LEU A 208 -8.13 14.48 16.58
C LEU A 208 -9.42 13.67 16.75
N VAL A 209 -9.88 13.05 15.68
CA VAL A 209 -10.93 12.05 15.69
C VAL A 209 -10.33 10.69 15.39
N VAL A 210 -10.57 9.72 16.23
CA VAL A 210 -10.16 8.33 16.06
C VAL A 210 -11.37 7.53 15.59
N ALA A 211 -11.31 6.98 14.39
CA ALA A 211 -12.39 6.23 13.78
C ALA A 211 -11.99 4.77 13.52
N GLU A 212 -12.94 3.86 13.68
CA GLU A 212 -12.79 2.45 13.34
C GLU A 212 -13.63 2.14 12.09
N PRO A 213 -13.01 1.85 10.94
CA PRO A 213 -13.74 1.49 9.72
C PRO A 213 -14.63 0.26 9.90
N SER A 214 -15.84 0.31 9.32
CA SER A 214 -16.78 -0.82 9.33
C SER A 214 -16.28 -2.01 8.51
N ALA A 215 -15.46 -1.77 7.47
CA ALA A 215 -14.89 -2.81 6.64
C ALA A 215 -13.79 -3.58 7.40
N ALA A 216 -13.92 -4.90 7.39
CA ALA A 216 -12.97 -5.79 8.08
C ALA A 216 -11.62 -5.92 7.38
N GLU A 217 -11.54 -5.61 6.09
CA GLU A 217 -10.37 -5.76 5.24
C GLU A 217 -9.80 -4.40 4.85
N LEU A 218 -8.47 -4.32 4.69
CA LEU A 218 -7.78 -3.18 4.10
C LEU A 218 -8.04 -3.13 2.58
N ASP A 219 -9.33 -2.97 2.20
CA ASP A 219 -9.74 -2.89 0.81
C ASP A 219 -9.66 -1.44 0.34
N ALA A 220 -8.97 -1.23 -0.76
CA ALA A 220 -8.84 0.09 -1.37
C ALA A 220 -10.19 0.70 -1.81
N VAL A 221 -11.19 -0.13 -2.15
CA VAL A 221 -12.53 0.34 -2.48
C VAL A 221 -13.24 0.86 -1.23
N ALA A 222 -13.13 0.14 -0.12
CA ALA A 222 -13.63 0.62 1.18
C ALA A 222 -12.90 1.89 1.62
N GLY A 223 -11.57 1.94 1.42
CA GLY A 223 -10.77 3.14 1.68
C GLY A 223 -11.21 4.36 0.86
N GLN A 224 -11.57 4.18 -0.42
CA GLN A 224 -12.09 5.27 -1.26
C GLN A 224 -13.46 5.78 -0.76
N ARG A 225 -14.36 4.88 -0.33
CA ARG A 225 -15.64 5.28 0.24
C ARG A 225 -15.45 6.04 1.55
N LEU A 226 -14.56 5.55 2.41
CA LEU A 226 -14.21 6.21 3.66
C LEU A 226 -13.58 7.59 3.42
N GLN A 227 -12.66 7.71 2.46
CA GLN A 227 -12.09 9.01 2.09
C GLN A 227 -13.17 10.00 1.66
N LYS A 228 -14.10 9.54 0.81
CA LYS A 228 -15.22 10.37 0.36
C LYS A 228 -16.13 10.78 1.52
N ALA A 229 -16.43 9.88 2.46
CA ALA A 229 -17.22 10.19 3.65
C ALA A 229 -16.51 11.25 4.53
N ILE A 230 -15.19 11.16 4.70
CA ILE A 230 -14.40 12.16 5.42
C ILE A 230 -14.44 13.52 4.71
N GLU A 231 -14.32 13.56 3.39
CA GLU A 231 -14.38 14.79 2.60
C GLU A 231 -15.77 15.46 2.68
N GLU A 232 -16.85 14.67 2.61
CA GLU A 232 -18.23 15.14 2.73
C GLU A 232 -18.52 15.66 4.16
N ALA A 233 -18.09 14.95 5.19
CA ALA A 233 -18.19 15.38 6.57
C ALA A 233 -17.40 16.68 6.83
N ALA A 234 -16.17 16.76 6.31
CA ALA A 234 -15.35 17.96 6.40
C ALA A 234 -15.99 19.19 5.72
N ALA A 235 -16.62 19.00 4.57
CA ALA A 235 -17.34 20.06 3.87
C ALA A 235 -18.56 20.54 4.70
N THR A 236 -19.29 19.62 5.33
CA THR A 236 -20.43 19.95 6.19
C THR A 236 -20.01 20.78 7.40
N ILE A 237 -18.93 20.36 8.09
CA ILE A 237 -18.42 21.08 9.27
C ILE A 237 -17.97 22.50 8.92
N ARG A 238 -17.25 22.68 7.80
CA ARG A 238 -16.85 24.02 7.35
C ARG A 238 -18.04 24.95 7.12
N LEU A 239 -19.16 24.40 6.64
CA LEU A 239 -20.39 25.18 6.42
C LEU A 239 -21.14 25.44 7.75
N GLU A 240 -21.21 24.46 8.65
CA GLU A 240 -21.94 24.59 9.93
C GLU A 240 -21.24 25.56 10.89
N LEU A 241 -19.91 25.54 10.95
CA LEU A 241 -19.12 26.35 11.87
C LEU A 241 -18.62 27.67 11.26
N GLU A 242 -18.84 27.88 9.95
CA GLU A 242 -18.33 29.05 9.19
C GLU A 242 -16.80 29.24 9.31
N GLU A 243 -16.06 28.14 9.57
CA GLU A 243 -14.62 28.12 9.78
C GLU A 243 -13.91 27.31 8.69
N ASP A 244 -12.78 27.82 8.20
CA ASP A 244 -11.99 27.15 7.14
C ASP A 244 -11.00 26.14 7.74
N LEU A 245 -11.52 25.11 8.41
CA LEU A 245 -10.72 24.06 9.03
C LEU A 245 -10.05 23.17 7.99
N VAL A 246 -8.76 22.94 8.16
CA VAL A 246 -7.99 21.97 7.37
C VAL A 246 -8.20 20.58 7.93
N VAL A 247 -8.76 19.68 7.12
CA VAL A 247 -9.00 18.28 7.52
C VAL A 247 -7.99 17.37 6.82
N ARG A 248 -7.25 16.59 7.59
CA ARG A 248 -6.30 15.58 7.12
C ARG A 248 -6.64 14.24 7.73
N ALA A 249 -6.45 13.16 6.98
CA ALA A 249 -6.74 11.83 7.49
C ALA A 249 -5.62 10.84 7.19
N VAL A 250 -5.32 9.95 8.14
CA VAL A 250 -4.30 8.91 8.03
C VAL A 250 -4.82 7.59 8.57
N GLY A 251 -4.48 6.51 7.89
CA GLY A 251 -4.85 5.16 8.28
C GLY A 251 -4.65 4.16 7.15
N GLY A 252 -4.52 2.89 7.48
CA GLY A 252 -4.25 1.81 6.51
C GLY A 252 -5.19 1.80 5.29
N PRO A 253 -6.53 1.90 5.46
CA PRO A 253 -7.46 1.95 4.33
C PRO A 253 -7.24 3.14 3.39
N LEU A 254 -6.87 4.31 3.93
CA LEU A 254 -6.61 5.51 3.14
C LEU A 254 -5.30 5.41 2.35
N TYR A 255 -4.26 4.78 2.95
CA TYR A 255 -3.04 4.44 2.22
C TYR A 255 -3.35 3.51 1.04
N ALA A 256 -4.09 2.42 1.29
CA ALA A 256 -4.45 1.46 0.25
C ALA A 256 -5.24 2.11 -0.89
N ALA A 257 -6.18 3.00 -0.57
CA ALA A 257 -6.98 3.74 -1.54
C ALA A 257 -6.14 4.67 -2.41
N HIS A 258 -5.26 5.46 -1.79
CA HIS A 258 -4.41 6.41 -2.50
C HIS A 258 -3.34 5.69 -3.34
N ASP A 259 -2.65 4.71 -2.77
CA ASP A 259 -1.64 3.91 -3.50
C ASP A 259 -2.27 3.23 -4.72
N GLN A 260 -3.50 2.68 -4.60
CA GLN A 260 -4.22 2.12 -5.73
C GLN A 260 -4.49 3.16 -6.82
N GLN A 261 -4.93 4.36 -6.44
CA GLN A 261 -5.23 5.43 -7.40
C GLN A 261 -3.97 5.88 -8.13
N VAL A 262 -2.86 6.10 -7.41
CA VAL A 262 -1.57 6.48 -8.00
C VAL A 262 -1.06 5.40 -8.96
N ILE A 263 -1.01 4.15 -8.51
CA ILE A 263 -0.53 3.03 -9.35
C ILE A 263 -1.41 2.88 -10.60
N ARG A 264 -2.73 2.99 -10.46
CA ARG A 264 -3.65 2.91 -11.60
C ARG A 264 -3.41 4.03 -12.61
N SER A 265 -3.30 5.27 -12.14
CA SER A 265 -3.05 6.44 -13.00
C SER A 265 -1.71 6.36 -13.72
N ASP A 266 -0.66 5.94 -13.02
CA ASP A 266 0.67 5.75 -13.58
C ASP A 266 0.70 4.61 -14.59
N MET A 267 -0.01 3.52 -14.31
CA MET A 267 -0.14 2.41 -15.23
C MET A 267 -0.87 2.81 -16.52
N GLU A 268 -2.00 3.53 -16.40
CA GLU A 268 -2.76 4.03 -17.57
C GLU A 268 -1.89 4.97 -18.42
N ARG A 269 -1.18 5.92 -17.81
CA ARG A 269 -0.26 6.85 -18.50
C ARG A 269 0.92 6.10 -19.13
N THR A 270 1.56 5.21 -18.40
CA THR A 270 2.72 4.44 -18.88
C THR A 270 2.32 3.56 -20.06
N LEU A 271 1.19 2.87 -20.00
CA LEU A 271 0.68 2.07 -21.11
C LEU A 271 0.37 2.94 -22.34
N ALA A 272 -0.26 4.11 -22.14
CA ALA A 272 -0.56 5.03 -23.23
C ALA A 272 0.72 5.57 -23.89
N TYR A 273 1.70 6.01 -23.10
CA TYR A 273 3.00 6.49 -23.64
C TYR A 273 3.78 5.37 -24.33
N THR A 274 3.80 4.18 -23.73
CA THR A 274 4.45 3.01 -24.35
C THR A 274 3.80 2.65 -25.67
N ALA A 275 2.48 2.59 -25.74
CA ALA A 275 1.74 2.31 -26.98
C ALA A 275 2.00 3.37 -28.05
N LEU A 276 2.01 4.65 -27.65
CA LEU A 276 2.28 5.77 -28.57
C LEU A 276 3.71 5.72 -29.11
N LEU A 277 4.71 5.63 -28.21
CA LEU A 277 6.13 5.64 -28.58
C LEU A 277 6.51 4.40 -29.38
N CYS A 278 6.17 3.21 -28.87
CA CYS A 278 6.47 1.95 -29.55
C CYS A 278 5.68 1.83 -30.86
N GLY A 279 4.39 2.19 -30.84
CA GLY A 279 3.57 2.20 -32.06
C GLY A 279 4.10 3.17 -33.10
N GLY A 280 4.46 4.40 -32.71
CA GLY A 280 5.06 5.41 -33.59
C GLY A 280 6.39 4.95 -34.16
N LEU A 281 7.28 4.38 -33.33
CA LEU A 281 8.55 3.83 -33.75
C LEU A 281 8.35 2.67 -34.74
N LEU A 282 7.44 1.76 -34.46
CA LEU A 282 7.10 0.65 -35.35
C LEU A 282 6.57 1.15 -36.70
N VAL A 283 5.70 2.18 -36.71
CA VAL A 283 5.22 2.80 -37.97
C VAL A 283 6.38 3.42 -38.74
N ALA A 284 7.30 4.09 -38.06
CA ALA A 284 8.49 4.68 -38.67
C ALA A 284 9.46 3.61 -39.25
N VAL A 285 9.57 2.46 -38.59
CA VAL A 285 10.39 1.32 -39.03
C VAL A 285 9.73 0.60 -40.22
N PHE A 286 8.45 0.23 -40.07
CA PHE A 286 7.74 -0.54 -41.09
C PHE A 286 7.16 0.31 -42.23
N GLY A 287 7.19 1.64 -42.15
CA GLY A 287 6.67 2.54 -43.20
C GLY A 287 5.16 2.46 -43.39
N GLY A 288 4.41 1.96 -42.38
CA GLY A 288 2.96 1.91 -42.39
C GLY A 288 2.36 1.24 -41.14
N PRO A 289 1.08 1.43 -40.88
CA PRO A 289 0.45 1.03 -39.60
C PRO A 289 0.05 -0.45 -39.55
N ALA A 290 0.03 -1.19 -40.65
CA ALA A 290 -0.56 -2.54 -40.70
C ALA A 290 0.12 -3.54 -39.74
N ILE A 291 1.43 -3.66 -39.75
CA ILE A 291 2.20 -4.56 -38.88
C ILE A 291 2.20 -4.05 -37.43
N PRO A 292 2.46 -2.74 -37.16
CA PRO A 292 2.34 -2.19 -35.83
C PRO A 292 0.99 -2.41 -35.16
N VAL A 293 -0.10 -2.12 -35.86
CA VAL A 293 -1.45 -2.33 -35.33
C VAL A 293 -1.71 -3.81 -35.05
N ALA A 294 -1.32 -4.71 -35.96
CA ALA A 294 -1.45 -6.15 -35.74
C ALA A 294 -0.69 -6.62 -34.50
N GLY A 295 0.56 -6.12 -34.29
CA GLY A 295 1.38 -6.44 -33.12
C GLY A 295 0.79 -5.89 -31.81
N LEU A 296 0.37 -4.63 -31.78
CA LEU A 296 -0.23 -4.00 -30.59
C LEU A 296 -1.56 -4.65 -30.19
N VAL A 297 -2.42 -4.98 -31.17
CA VAL A 297 -3.68 -5.69 -30.93
C VAL A 297 -3.42 -7.09 -30.40
N ALA A 298 -2.45 -7.81 -30.96
CA ALA A 298 -2.06 -9.12 -30.45
C ALA A 298 -1.51 -9.04 -29.02
N LEU A 299 -0.73 -8.02 -28.70
CA LEU A 299 -0.20 -7.79 -27.36
C LEU A 299 -1.31 -7.48 -26.34
N ALA A 300 -2.25 -6.60 -26.71
CA ALA A 300 -3.40 -6.30 -25.86
C ALA A 300 -4.24 -7.56 -25.56
N ALA A 301 -4.47 -8.40 -26.57
CA ALA A 301 -5.14 -9.69 -26.38
C ALA A 301 -4.35 -10.64 -25.46
N ALA A 302 -3.02 -10.71 -25.64
CA ALA A 302 -2.15 -11.54 -24.80
C ALA A 302 -2.20 -11.15 -23.32
N LEU A 303 -2.12 -9.84 -23.05
CA LEU A 303 -2.22 -9.30 -21.67
C LEU A 303 -3.60 -9.54 -21.06
N SER A 304 -4.67 -9.40 -21.86
CA SER A 304 -6.03 -9.70 -21.39
C SER A 304 -6.24 -11.19 -21.11
N TRP A 305 -5.69 -12.09 -21.93
CA TRP A 305 -5.72 -13.54 -21.65
C TRP A 305 -4.93 -13.90 -20.40
N LEU A 306 -3.77 -13.26 -20.19
CA LEU A 306 -2.99 -13.41 -18.96
C LEU A 306 -3.78 -12.94 -17.75
N ALA A 307 -4.35 -11.72 -17.79
CA ALA A 307 -5.15 -11.15 -16.71
C ALA A 307 -6.36 -12.03 -16.37
N ALA A 308 -7.05 -12.55 -17.40
CA ALA A 308 -8.14 -13.51 -17.23
C ALA A 308 -7.67 -14.80 -16.54
N GLY A 309 -6.53 -15.35 -16.97
CA GLY A 309 -5.94 -16.54 -16.35
C GLY A 309 -5.61 -16.32 -14.87
N VAL A 310 -5.00 -15.18 -14.52
CA VAL A 310 -4.67 -14.81 -13.14
C VAL A 310 -5.96 -14.59 -12.33
N ALA A 311 -6.97 -13.89 -12.88
CA ALA A 311 -8.24 -13.68 -12.20
C ALA A 311 -8.96 -14.99 -11.86
N LEU A 312 -8.96 -15.95 -12.79
CA LEU A 312 -9.61 -17.25 -12.61
C LEU A 312 -8.84 -18.20 -11.65
N THR A 313 -7.53 -18.05 -11.52
CA THR A 313 -6.71 -18.98 -10.72
C THR A 313 -6.36 -18.42 -9.34
N ALA A 314 -6.01 -17.12 -9.25
CA ALA A 314 -5.52 -16.47 -8.06
C ALA A 314 -6.48 -15.39 -7.50
N GLY A 315 -7.50 -15.00 -8.25
CA GLY A 315 -8.47 -13.96 -7.88
C GLY A 315 -7.90 -12.53 -7.78
N GLY A 316 -6.60 -12.39 -7.54
CA GLY A 316 -5.92 -11.10 -7.40
C GLY A 316 -4.42 -11.20 -7.64
N VAL A 317 -3.79 -10.04 -7.80
CA VAL A 317 -2.36 -9.90 -8.09
C VAL A 317 -1.77 -8.73 -7.32
N THR A 318 -0.51 -8.84 -6.87
CA THR A 318 0.19 -7.74 -6.19
C THR A 318 0.55 -6.63 -7.17
N ALA A 319 0.60 -5.38 -6.68
CA ALA A 319 1.02 -4.22 -7.47
C ALA A 319 2.41 -4.41 -8.11
N VAL A 320 3.33 -5.09 -7.42
CA VAL A 320 4.66 -5.44 -7.93
C VAL A 320 4.56 -6.28 -9.20
N ALA A 321 3.75 -7.35 -9.18
CA ALA A 321 3.60 -8.22 -10.34
C ALA A 321 2.92 -7.51 -11.52
N VAL A 322 2.00 -6.57 -11.25
CA VAL A 322 1.41 -5.72 -12.30
C VAL A 322 2.46 -4.81 -12.94
N GLY A 323 3.34 -4.20 -12.15
CA GLY A 323 4.45 -3.39 -12.66
C GLY A 323 5.34 -4.16 -13.65
N PHE A 324 5.59 -5.44 -13.40
CA PHE A 324 6.32 -6.32 -14.32
C PHE A 324 5.59 -6.64 -15.62
N SER A 325 4.29 -6.35 -15.73
CA SER A 325 3.57 -6.49 -17.01
C SER A 325 4.12 -5.56 -18.09
N ALA A 326 4.72 -4.42 -17.72
CA ALA A 326 5.42 -3.53 -18.64
C ALA A 326 6.61 -4.22 -19.34
N VAL A 327 7.30 -5.12 -18.66
CA VAL A 327 8.37 -5.95 -19.25
C VAL A 327 7.79 -6.86 -20.34
N LEU A 328 6.62 -7.43 -20.11
CA LEU A 328 5.93 -8.25 -21.11
C LEU A 328 5.54 -7.46 -22.36
N VAL A 329 5.23 -6.16 -22.23
CA VAL A 329 4.96 -5.29 -23.38
C VAL A 329 6.20 -5.19 -24.27
N GLY A 330 7.37 -4.93 -23.69
CA GLY A 330 8.63 -4.87 -24.43
C GLY A 330 8.95 -6.19 -25.14
N LEU A 331 8.95 -7.30 -24.39
CA LEU A 331 9.24 -8.64 -24.93
C LEU A 331 8.20 -9.09 -25.98
N GLY A 332 6.95 -8.70 -25.81
CA GLY A 332 5.89 -8.99 -26.78
C GLY A 332 6.06 -8.23 -28.10
N LEU A 333 6.49 -6.97 -28.00
CA LEU A 333 6.81 -6.17 -29.19
C LEU A 333 8.00 -6.73 -29.97
N ASP A 334 9.03 -7.24 -29.31
CA ASP A 334 10.16 -7.89 -29.99
C ASP A 334 9.69 -9.07 -30.84
N THR A 335 8.77 -9.88 -30.32
CA THR A 335 8.16 -10.99 -31.06
C THR A 335 7.42 -10.50 -32.30
N ALA A 336 6.64 -9.41 -32.18
CA ALA A 336 5.91 -8.82 -33.28
C ALA A 336 6.85 -8.18 -34.34
N ILE A 337 7.96 -7.57 -33.91
CA ILE A 337 8.97 -6.99 -34.78
C ILE A 337 9.64 -8.09 -35.63
N HIS A 338 10.10 -9.17 -35.00
CA HIS A 338 10.73 -10.28 -35.68
C HIS A 338 9.77 -10.95 -36.67
N GLY A 339 8.54 -11.24 -36.26
CA GLY A 339 7.52 -11.80 -37.15
C GLY A 339 7.16 -10.87 -38.31
N GLY A 340 6.95 -9.59 -38.02
CA GLY A 340 6.63 -8.58 -39.04
C GLY A 340 7.77 -8.34 -40.04
N ALA A 341 9.02 -8.30 -39.57
CA ALA A 341 10.19 -8.14 -40.44
C ALA A 341 10.38 -9.35 -41.38
N ALA A 342 10.21 -10.57 -40.83
CA ALA A 342 10.27 -11.79 -41.63
C ALA A 342 9.14 -11.83 -42.69
N LEU A 343 7.90 -11.56 -42.28
CA LEU A 343 6.76 -11.51 -43.19
C LEU A 343 7.02 -10.53 -44.33
N ARG A 344 7.51 -9.34 -44.00
CA ARG A 344 7.77 -8.32 -44.98
C ARG A 344 8.86 -8.73 -45.99
N ARG A 345 9.96 -9.32 -45.52
CA ARG A 345 11.03 -9.83 -46.39
C ARG A 345 10.48 -10.89 -47.34
N ARG A 346 9.68 -11.83 -46.81
CA ARG A 346 9.13 -12.92 -47.61
C ARG A 346 8.02 -12.48 -48.55
N GLN A 347 7.31 -11.39 -48.26
CA GLN A 347 6.34 -10.78 -49.21
C GLN A 347 6.97 -10.28 -50.52
N LEU A 348 8.29 -10.04 -50.55
CA LEU A 348 9.02 -9.66 -51.76
C LEU A 348 9.42 -10.87 -52.63
N GLU A 349 9.48 -12.06 -52.01
CA GLU A 349 9.95 -13.31 -52.66
C GLU A 349 8.78 -14.24 -53.02
N ALA A 350 7.71 -14.23 -52.26
CA ALA A 350 6.59 -15.16 -52.38
C ALA A 350 5.62 -14.74 -53.49
N THR A 351 4.93 -15.72 -54.08
CA THR A 351 3.88 -15.54 -55.07
C THR A 351 2.57 -15.10 -54.48
N SER A 352 2.33 -15.42 -53.20
CA SER A 352 1.11 -15.08 -52.47
C SER A 352 1.43 -14.64 -51.04
N SER A 353 0.52 -13.84 -50.42
CA SER A 353 0.65 -13.42 -49.04
C SER A 353 0.57 -14.60 -48.06
N ALA A 354 -0.14 -15.67 -48.40
CA ALA A 354 -0.23 -16.89 -47.58
C ALA A 354 1.10 -17.65 -47.55
N GLU A 355 1.74 -17.80 -48.73
CA GLU A 355 3.07 -18.40 -48.88
C GLU A 355 4.13 -17.57 -48.14
N ALA A 356 4.10 -16.23 -48.26
CA ALA A 356 4.97 -15.34 -47.51
C ALA A 356 4.89 -15.56 -45.99
N LEU A 357 3.69 -15.76 -45.48
CA LEU A 357 3.46 -16.03 -44.03
C LEU A 357 4.04 -17.38 -43.62
N GLU A 358 3.81 -18.45 -44.40
CA GLU A 358 4.39 -19.77 -44.12
C GLU A 358 5.91 -19.74 -44.07
N MET A 359 6.55 -19.09 -45.07
CA MET A 359 8.00 -18.90 -45.12
C MET A 359 8.51 -18.06 -43.95
N ALA A 360 7.80 -16.99 -43.59
CA ALA A 360 8.17 -16.15 -42.44
C ALA A 360 8.11 -16.92 -41.11
N PHE A 361 7.12 -17.78 -40.92
CA PHE A 361 7.03 -18.66 -39.74
C PHE A 361 8.21 -19.64 -39.69
N ASP A 362 8.61 -20.22 -40.81
CA ASP A 362 9.76 -21.15 -40.85
C ASP A 362 11.05 -20.45 -40.45
N ASP A 363 11.20 -19.16 -40.81
CA ASP A 363 12.38 -18.36 -40.49
C ASP A 363 12.46 -18.03 -38.96
N VAL A 364 11.33 -17.66 -38.33
CA VAL A 364 11.36 -17.03 -36.99
C VAL A 364 10.76 -17.90 -35.88
N ALA A 365 9.98 -18.94 -36.19
CA ALA A 365 9.26 -19.70 -35.15
C ALA A 365 10.21 -20.35 -34.14
N ARG A 366 11.30 -20.95 -34.60
CA ARG A 366 12.26 -21.62 -33.70
C ARG A 366 12.97 -20.64 -32.77
N PRO A 367 13.62 -19.55 -33.27
CA PRO A 367 14.29 -18.59 -32.40
C PRO A 367 13.30 -17.87 -31.46
N VAL A 368 12.11 -17.48 -31.93
CA VAL A 368 11.09 -16.83 -31.09
C VAL A 368 10.59 -17.73 -29.96
N VAL A 369 10.27 -19.00 -30.26
CA VAL A 369 9.85 -19.95 -29.23
C VAL A 369 10.99 -20.25 -28.26
N ALA A 370 12.22 -20.42 -28.74
CA ALA A 370 13.38 -20.65 -27.88
C ALA A 370 13.59 -19.46 -26.91
N ALA A 371 13.55 -18.22 -27.42
CA ALA A 371 13.67 -17.02 -26.60
C ALA A 371 12.53 -16.92 -25.58
N ALA A 372 11.29 -17.19 -25.99
CA ALA A 372 10.14 -17.18 -25.06
C ALA A 372 10.25 -18.23 -23.97
N VAL A 373 10.67 -19.45 -24.31
CA VAL A 373 10.84 -20.55 -23.33
C VAL A 373 11.99 -20.23 -22.37
N THR A 374 13.13 -19.72 -22.85
CA THR A 374 14.23 -19.34 -21.96
C THR A 374 13.86 -18.20 -21.02
N THR A 375 13.15 -17.20 -21.50
CA THR A 375 12.63 -16.11 -20.66
C THR A 375 11.60 -16.63 -19.67
N ALA A 376 10.63 -17.43 -20.10
CA ALA A 376 9.63 -18.04 -19.22
C ALA A 376 10.29 -18.94 -18.16
N ALA A 377 11.32 -19.69 -18.50
CA ALA A 377 12.05 -20.51 -17.55
C ALA A 377 12.83 -19.66 -16.55
N ALA A 378 13.50 -18.59 -16.98
CA ALA A 378 14.26 -17.70 -16.12
C ALA A 378 13.35 -17.02 -15.05
N PHE A 379 12.20 -16.49 -15.47
CA PHE A 379 11.23 -15.94 -14.54
C PHE A 379 10.47 -17.04 -13.75
N GLY A 380 10.24 -18.19 -14.36
CA GLY A 380 9.61 -19.34 -13.71
C GLY A 380 10.35 -19.83 -12.47
N VAL A 381 11.69 -19.64 -12.39
CA VAL A 381 12.46 -19.94 -11.17
C VAL A 381 11.97 -19.13 -9.97
N LEU A 382 11.48 -17.90 -10.18
CA LEU A 382 10.95 -17.06 -9.12
C LEU A 382 9.70 -17.65 -8.44
N ILE A 383 9.00 -18.60 -9.10
CA ILE A 383 7.86 -19.30 -8.49
C ILE A 383 8.29 -20.09 -7.24
N ALA A 384 9.56 -20.50 -7.16
CA ALA A 384 10.13 -21.17 -6.00
C ALA A 384 10.54 -20.19 -4.87
N SER A 385 10.36 -18.88 -5.03
CA SER A 385 10.70 -17.88 -4.01
C SER A 385 9.81 -18.00 -2.79
N ASN A 386 10.37 -17.72 -1.61
CA ASN A 386 9.62 -17.58 -0.37
C ASN A 386 8.86 -16.25 -0.26
N LEU A 387 9.17 -15.28 -1.13
CA LEU A 387 8.50 -13.98 -1.19
C LEU A 387 7.29 -14.07 -2.14
N PRO A 388 6.05 -13.90 -1.64
CA PRO A 388 4.85 -14.01 -2.47
C PRO A 388 4.86 -13.10 -3.71
N PRO A 389 5.29 -11.81 -3.64
CA PRO A 389 5.33 -10.95 -4.82
C PRO A 389 6.27 -11.47 -5.91
N LEU A 390 7.44 -12.01 -5.55
CA LEU A 390 8.38 -12.59 -6.53
C LEU A 390 7.82 -13.85 -7.18
N ARG A 391 7.10 -14.68 -6.40
CA ARG A 391 6.40 -15.86 -6.94
C ARG A 391 5.35 -15.47 -7.97
N GLU A 392 4.58 -14.41 -7.68
CA GLU A 392 3.58 -13.88 -8.60
C GLU A 392 4.23 -13.30 -9.87
N VAL A 393 5.30 -12.51 -9.73
CA VAL A 393 6.10 -12.01 -10.87
C VAL A 393 6.54 -13.17 -11.76
N GLY A 394 7.09 -14.23 -11.15
CA GLY A 394 7.49 -15.44 -11.87
C GLY A 394 6.35 -16.04 -12.68
N GLY A 395 5.18 -16.23 -12.07
CA GLY A 395 4.00 -16.78 -12.72
C GLY A 395 3.43 -15.87 -13.83
N VAL A 396 3.32 -14.58 -13.56
CA VAL A 396 2.80 -13.57 -14.50
C VAL A 396 3.69 -13.45 -15.72
N VAL A 397 5.02 -13.34 -15.56
CA VAL A 397 5.92 -13.20 -16.69
C VAL A 397 6.06 -14.50 -17.48
N ALA A 398 6.21 -15.65 -16.80
CA ALA A 398 6.29 -16.94 -17.49
C ALA A 398 5.01 -17.27 -18.26
N GLY A 399 3.83 -17.10 -17.63
CA GLY A 399 2.54 -17.28 -18.29
C GLY A 399 2.29 -16.27 -19.40
N GLY A 400 2.66 -15.00 -19.16
CA GLY A 400 2.55 -13.92 -20.13
C GLY A 400 3.36 -14.15 -21.40
N MET A 401 4.56 -14.69 -21.30
CA MET A 401 5.37 -15.07 -22.49
C MET A 401 4.66 -16.10 -23.36
N LEU A 402 3.98 -17.08 -22.75
CA LEU A 402 3.21 -18.08 -23.50
C LEU A 402 2.00 -17.45 -24.20
N THR A 403 1.24 -16.60 -23.51
CA THR A 403 0.09 -15.88 -24.13
C THR A 403 0.54 -14.96 -25.24
N VAL A 404 1.68 -14.27 -25.11
CA VAL A 404 2.28 -13.41 -26.15
C VAL A 404 2.63 -14.21 -27.40
N VAL A 405 3.32 -15.34 -27.27
CA VAL A 405 3.68 -16.18 -28.43
C VAL A 405 2.44 -16.71 -29.13
N VAL A 406 1.44 -17.17 -28.38
CA VAL A 406 0.19 -17.68 -28.96
C VAL A 406 -0.57 -16.57 -29.66
N SER A 407 -0.73 -15.42 -29.02
CA SER A 407 -1.48 -14.28 -29.59
C SER A 407 -0.77 -13.70 -30.83
N THR A 408 0.54 -13.52 -30.81
CA THR A 408 1.29 -13.00 -31.97
C THR A 408 1.28 -13.99 -33.12
N ALA A 409 1.38 -15.31 -32.85
CA ALA A 409 1.35 -16.34 -33.87
C ALA A 409 -0.05 -16.58 -34.48
N THR A 410 -1.12 -16.18 -33.80
CA THR A 410 -2.52 -16.34 -34.28
C THR A 410 -3.12 -15.00 -34.69
N LEU A 411 -3.51 -14.19 -33.73
CA LEU A 411 -4.17 -12.91 -33.98
C LEU A 411 -3.25 -11.92 -34.71
N GLY A 412 -2.00 -11.77 -34.24
CA GLY A 412 -1.02 -10.87 -34.85
C GLY A 412 -0.70 -11.23 -36.30
N ALA A 413 -0.36 -12.50 -36.54
CA ALA A 413 -0.05 -12.98 -37.89
C ALA A 413 -1.27 -12.90 -38.83
N GLY A 414 -2.47 -13.27 -38.34
CA GLY A 414 -3.70 -13.18 -39.10
C GLY A 414 -4.07 -11.74 -39.48
N LEU A 415 -3.99 -10.81 -38.52
CA LEU A 415 -4.22 -9.37 -38.77
C LEU A 415 -3.16 -8.78 -39.71
N ALA A 416 -1.88 -9.10 -39.52
CA ALA A 416 -0.82 -8.64 -40.40
C ALA A 416 -1.08 -9.08 -41.83
N LEU A 417 -1.54 -10.31 -42.06
CA LEU A 417 -1.90 -10.82 -43.38
C LEU A 417 -3.11 -10.10 -43.98
N LEU A 418 -4.14 -9.81 -43.21
CA LEU A 418 -5.37 -9.14 -43.66
C LEU A 418 -5.14 -7.65 -43.95
N LEU A 419 -4.30 -6.98 -43.19
CA LEU A 419 -4.02 -5.54 -43.28
C LEU A 419 -2.89 -5.21 -44.24
N SER A 420 -1.91 -6.10 -44.41
CA SER A 420 -0.70 -5.90 -45.23
C SER A 420 -0.84 -6.54 -46.59
N ARG A 421 -1.68 -5.95 -47.45
CA ARG A 421 -1.96 -6.49 -48.80
C ARG A 421 -0.86 -6.23 -49.86
N LYS A 422 0.00 -5.25 -49.64
CA LYS A 422 1.09 -4.91 -50.56
C LYS A 422 2.34 -4.59 -49.76
N PRO A 423 3.54 -5.06 -50.22
CA PRO A 423 4.79 -4.67 -49.60
C PRO A 423 4.98 -3.16 -49.75
N LYS A 424 5.19 -2.44 -48.64
CA LYS A 424 5.53 -1.02 -48.65
C LYS A 424 7.05 -0.85 -48.56
N THR A 425 7.58 0.27 -49.03
CA THR A 425 8.96 0.61 -48.82
C THR A 425 9.32 0.66 -47.32
N PRO A 426 10.51 0.25 -46.89
CA PRO A 426 10.95 0.41 -45.51
C PRO A 426 10.77 1.85 -45.04
N GLY A 427 10.38 2.03 -43.79
CA GLY A 427 10.28 3.36 -43.21
C GLY A 427 11.65 4.02 -43.05
N TRP A 428 11.64 5.33 -42.89
CA TRP A 428 12.89 6.10 -42.74
C TRP A 428 13.73 5.64 -41.53
N ALA A 429 13.07 5.22 -40.42
CA ALA A 429 13.79 4.74 -39.24
C ALA A 429 14.56 3.44 -39.53
N TRP A 430 14.03 2.55 -40.37
CA TRP A 430 14.76 1.35 -40.81
C TRP A 430 16.08 1.68 -41.46
N THR A 431 16.09 2.69 -42.35
CA THR A 431 17.31 3.11 -43.05
C THR A 431 18.33 3.82 -42.17
N VAL A 432 17.84 4.57 -41.16
CA VAL A 432 18.71 5.22 -40.15
C VAL A 432 19.31 4.20 -39.20
N LEU A 433 18.48 3.32 -38.65
CA LEU A 433 18.95 2.25 -37.76
C LEU A 433 19.88 1.28 -38.46
N GLY A 434 19.57 0.89 -39.72
CA GLY A 434 20.43 0.04 -40.54
C GLY A 434 21.83 0.65 -40.72
N ARG A 435 21.91 1.92 -41.12
CA ARG A 435 23.21 2.64 -41.25
C ARG A 435 23.97 2.71 -39.93
N ALA A 436 23.28 2.92 -38.80
CA ALA A 436 23.92 2.94 -37.50
C ALA A 436 24.49 1.56 -37.11
N VAL A 437 23.72 0.49 -37.35
CA VAL A 437 24.18 -0.89 -37.12
C VAL A 437 25.36 -1.23 -38.02
N ASP A 438 25.27 -0.89 -39.32
CA ASP A 438 26.35 -1.11 -40.27
C ASP A 438 27.65 -0.39 -39.84
N ALA A 439 27.54 0.87 -39.37
CA ALA A 439 28.67 1.63 -38.85
C ALA A 439 29.30 0.99 -37.60
N ILE A 440 28.47 0.48 -36.68
CA ILE A 440 28.94 -0.24 -35.50
C ILE A 440 29.66 -1.52 -35.89
N VAL A 441 29.05 -2.32 -36.77
CA VAL A 441 29.64 -3.58 -37.27
C VAL A 441 30.94 -3.33 -38.02
N GLU A 442 30.98 -2.32 -38.89
CA GLU A 442 32.19 -1.93 -39.61
C GLU A 442 33.30 -1.49 -38.64
N THR A 443 32.96 -0.65 -37.64
CA THR A 443 33.93 -0.20 -36.62
C THR A 443 34.45 -1.37 -35.81
N ALA A 444 33.56 -2.27 -35.37
CA ALA A 444 33.92 -3.46 -34.59
C ALA A 444 34.80 -4.41 -35.40
N SER A 445 34.51 -4.57 -36.71
CA SER A 445 35.29 -5.43 -37.61
C SER A 445 36.66 -4.82 -37.95
N ARG A 446 36.72 -3.49 -38.12
CA ARG A 446 37.93 -2.78 -38.48
C ARG A 446 38.91 -2.60 -37.32
N TRP A 447 38.35 -2.39 -36.10
CA TRP A 447 39.14 -2.09 -34.90
C TRP A 447 38.78 -3.00 -33.71
N PRO A 448 38.79 -4.35 -33.84
CA PRO A 448 38.28 -5.26 -32.78
C PRO A 448 39.04 -5.14 -31.46
N ARG A 449 40.35 -4.88 -31.53
CA ARG A 449 41.18 -4.70 -30.32
C ARG A 449 40.84 -3.40 -29.55
N VAL A 450 40.54 -2.31 -30.29
CA VAL A 450 40.17 -1.02 -29.70
C VAL A 450 38.78 -1.14 -29.04
N VAL A 451 37.83 -1.77 -29.73
CA VAL A 451 36.48 -2.01 -29.16
C VAL A 451 36.55 -2.89 -27.91
N LEU A 452 37.35 -3.96 -27.93
CA LEU A 452 37.55 -4.80 -26.78
C LEU A 452 38.22 -4.04 -25.62
N ALA A 453 39.30 -3.27 -25.92
CA ALA A 453 39.97 -2.47 -24.91
C ALA A 453 39.05 -1.41 -24.30
N SER A 454 38.27 -0.71 -25.13
CA SER A 454 37.29 0.28 -24.61
C SER A 454 36.22 -0.34 -23.73
N ALA A 455 35.69 -1.52 -24.09
CA ALA A 455 34.73 -2.27 -23.27
C ALA A 455 35.37 -2.70 -21.93
N LEU A 456 36.60 -3.18 -21.94
CA LEU A 456 37.33 -3.55 -20.70
C LEU A 456 37.59 -2.34 -19.81
N VAL A 457 38.01 -1.21 -20.39
CA VAL A 457 38.21 0.04 -19.65
C VAL A 457 36.90 0.52 -19.04
N LEU A 458 35.80 0.54 -19.81
CA LEU A 458 34.48 0.91 -19.29
C LEU A 458 34.06 0.00 -18.14
N THR A 459 34.22 -1.31 -18.29
CA THR A 459 33.92 -2.27 -17.21
C THR A 459 34.80 -2.01 -16.00
N ALA A 460 36.10 -1.79 -16.15
CA ALA A 460 37.01 -1.51 -15.06
C ALA A 460 36.67 -0.21 -14.29
N VAL A 461 36.17 0.80 -15.02
CA VAL A 461 35.75 2.08 -14.42
C VAL A 461 34.39 1.95 -13.68
N THR A 462 33.46 1.16 -14.24
CA THR A 462 32.11 1.01 -13.67
C THR A 462 32.04 -0.04 -12.56
N LEU A 463 32.89 -1.06 -12.59
CA LEU A 463 32.90 -2.14 -11.60
C LEU A 463 33.05 -1.68 -10.14
N PRO A 464 33.93 -0.71 -9.79
CA PRO A 464 34.04 -0.20 -8.42
C PRO A 464 32.74 0.49 -7.94
N ALA A 465 31.97 1.10 -8.84
CA ALA A 465 30.69 1.71 -8.48
C ALA A 465 29.64 0.64 -8.11
N ALA A 466 29.70 -0.54 -8.74
CA ALA A 466 28.81 -1.64 -8.41
C ALA A 466 29.01 -2.18 -6.98
N PHE A 467 30.26 -2.14 -6.46
CA PHE A 467 30.54 -2.54 -5.08
C PHE A 467 30.11 -1.50 -4.03
N LYS A 468 29.77 -0.28 -4.45
CA LYS A 468 29.22 0.77 -3.57
C LYS A 468 27.69 0.80 -3.57
N LEU A 469 27.06 -0.15 -4.27
CA LEU A 469 25.60 -0.24 -4.31
C LEU A 469 25.08 -0.68 -2.93
N GLU A 470 24.41 0.21 -2.24
CA GLU A 470 23.72 -0.07 -0.99
C GLU A 470 22.30 -0.52 -1.28
N ILE A 471 21.94 -1.69 -0.77
CA ILE A 471 20.55 -2.16 -0.79
C ILE A 471 19.87 -1.53 0.42
N ARG A 472 19.01 -0.57 0.19
CA ARG A 472 18.18 0.05 1.24
C ARG A 472 16.87 -0.71 1.34
N PRO A 473 16.61 -1.40 2.46
CA PRO A 473 15.34 -2.13 2.67
C PRO A 473 14.18 -1.19 3.05
N ASP A 474 14.28 0.09 2.73
CA ASP A 474 13.27 1.09 3.04
C ASP A 474 12.18 1.11 1.96
N LEU A 475 10.99 0.63 2.32
CA LEU A 475 9.82 0.64 1.46
C LEU A 475 9.16 2.02 1.37
N THR A 476 9.44 2.92 2.32
CA THR A 476 8.86 4.28 2.33
C THR A 476 9.37 5.11 1.16
N GLY A 477 10.62 4.85 0.72
CA GLY A 477 11.20 5.48 -0.47
C GLY A 477 10.54 5.12 -1.80
N LEU A 478 9.64 4.15 -1.84
CA LEU A 478 8.84 3.81 -3.03
C LEU A 478 7.59 4.68 -3.17
N ARG A 479 7.20 5.41 -2.13
CA ARG A 479 6.03 6.29 -2.15
C ARG A 479 6.39 7.67 -2.71
N PRO A 480 5.46 8.32 -3.44
CA PRO A 480 5.65 9.71 -3.88
C PRO A 480 5.88 10.64 -2.70
N LEU A 481 6.74 11.65 -2.85
CA LEU A 481 7.03 12.63 -1.80
C LEU A 481 5.80 13.48 -1.43
N ASP A 482 4.90 13.72 -2.39
CA ASP A 482 3.68 14.51 -2.25
C ASP A 482 2.46 13.63 -1.91
N HIS A 483 2.65 12.63 -1.04
CA HIS A 483 1.58 11.73 -0.65
C HIS A 483 0.73 12.37 0.48
N PRO A 484 -0.57 12.67 0.27
CA PRO A 484 -1.40 13.41 1.23
C PRO A 484 -1.54 12.68 2.57
N VAL A 485 -1.55 11.33 2.56
CA VAL A 485 -1.62 10.54 3.80
C VAL A 485 -0.29 10.63 4.58
N LEU A 486 0.86 10.77 3.91
CA LEU A 486 2.15 11.02 4.57
C LEU A 486 2.21 12.41 5.21
N GLU A 487 1.58 13.42 4.61
CA GLU A 487 1.45 14.74 5.23
C GLU A 487 0.57 14.69 6.48
N ALA A 488 -0.55 13.95 6.41
CA ALA A 488 -1.40 13.71 7.56
C ALA A 488 -0.67 12.94 8.67
N GLU A 489 0.16 11.96 8.32
CA GLU A 489 0.98 11.21 9.29
C GLU A 489 2.01 12.10 9.98
N ARG A 490 2.68 12.98 9.22
CA ARG A 490 3.60 13.97 9.81
C ARG A 490 2.88 14.91 10.77
N ALA A 491 1.70 15.40 10.39
CA ALA A 491 0.87 16.22 11.24
C ALA A 491 0.42 15.48 12.52
N LEU A 492 0.04 14.20 12.40
CA LEU A 492 -0.32 13.36 13.55
C LEU A 492 0.86 13.22 14.53
N ARG A 493 2.05 13.02 14.01
CA ARG A 493 3.28 12.92 14.82
C ARG A 493 3.65 14.26 15.47
N GLU A 494 3.58 15.33 14.71
CA GLU A 494 3.96 16.67 15.18
C GLU A 494 3.00 17.21 16.24
N PHE A 495 1.70 17.09 16.03
CA PHE A 495 0.69 17.68 16.93
C PHE A 495 0.29 16.76 18.08
N PHE A 496 0.32 15.46 17.89
CA PHE A 496 -0.18 14.49 18.86
C PHE A 496 0.88 13.51 19.39
N GLY A 497 2.10 13.52 18.85
CA GLY A 497 3.15 12.61 19.27
C GLY A 497 2.90 11.13 18.91
N VAL A 498 1.90 10.85 18.10
CA VAL A 498 1.54 9.49 17.65
C VAL A 498 2.29 9.16 16.37
N GLY A 499 3.09 8.08 16.36
CA GLY A 499 3.89 7.72 15.17
C GLY A 499 4.36 6.26 15.14
N GLU A 500 4.87 5.85 13.96
CA GLU A 500 5.22 4.45 13.64
C GLU A 500 6.55 3.95 14.25
N ASP A 501 7.30 4.75 14.99
CA ASP A 501 8.62 4.35 15.52
C ASP A 501 8.52 3.39 16.72
N ALA A 502 7.32 2.89 17.04
CA ALA A 502 7.08 1.95 18.11
C ALA A 502 7.11 0.50 17.62
N ALA A 503 8.06 -0.28 18.09
CA ALA A 503 8.03 -1.74 17.93
C ALA A 503 7.05 -2.35 18.93
N THR A 504 6.10 -3.14 18.47
CA THR A 504 5.16 -3.86 19.34
C THR A 504 5.71 -5.25 19.65
N VAL A 505 5.84 -5.57 20.92
CA VAL A 505 6.23 -6.90 21.39
C VAL A 505 5.00 -7.64 21.89
N LEU A 506 4.64 -8.73 21.21
CA LEU A 506 3.54 -9.60 21.62
C LEU A 506 4.05 -10.67 22.57
N VAL A 507 3.56 -10.64 23.80
CA VAL A 507 3.88 -11.62 24.84
C VAL A 507 2.67 -12.54 25.05
N ARG A 508 2.90 -13.83 25.20
CA ARG A 508 1.88 -14.85 25.43
C ARG A 508 2.10 -15.50 26.79
N GLY A 509 1.01 -15.86 27.46
CA GLY A 509 1.00 -16.68 28.66
C GLY A 509 -0.14 -17.68 28.60
N ASP A 510 -0.07 -18.73 29.39
CA ASP A 510 -1.15 -19.72 29.50
C ASP A 510 -2.37 -19.12 30.23
N ASP A 511 -2.11 -18.12 31.08
CA ASP A 511 -3.09 -17.32 31.79
C ASP A 511 -2.59 -15.86 31.92
N LEU A 512 -3.39 -15.00 32.55
CA LEU A 512 -3.08 -13.58 32.72
C LEU A 512 -1.81 -13.37 33.59
N ASP A 513 -1.65 -14.12 34.67
CA ASP A 513 -0.48 -14.02 35.56
C ASP A 513 0.80 -14.43 34.86
N GLY A 514 0.75 -15.51 34.08
CA GLY A 514 1.88 -15.97 33.23
C GLY A 514 2.23 -14.94 32.16
N ALA A 515 1.24 -14.35 31.50
CA ALA A 515 1.47 -13.31 30.49
C ALA A 515 2.08 -12.05 31.10
N LEU A 516 1.60 -11.58 32.26
CA LEU A 516 2.14 -10.44 32.99
C LEU A 516 3.57 -10.69 33.46
N THR A 517 3.85 -11.88 33.98
CA THR A 517 5.21 -12.25 34.45
C THR A 517 6.20 -12.26 33.30
N GLN A 518 5.85 -12.86 32.18
CA GLN A 518 6.71 -12.87 30.99
C GLN A 518 6.89 -11.46 30.42
N ALA A 519 5.83 -10.65 30.36
CA ALA A 519 5.94 -9.29 29.87
C ALA A 519 6.86 -8.42 30.75
N ARG A 520 6.78 -8.54 32.08
CA ARG A 520 7.71 -7.87 33.02
C ARG A 520 9.15 -8.30 32.79
N ALA A 521 9.39 -9.59 32.55
CA ALA A 521 10.73 -10.07 32.25
C ALA A 521 11.27 -9.47 30.92
N VAL A 522 10.44 -9.37 29.90
CA VAL A 522 10.81 -8.74 28.61
C VAL A 522 11.09 -7.25 28.79
N ILE A 523 10.26 -6.53 29.56
CA ILE A 523 10.48 -5.10 29.87
C ILE A 523 11.84 -4.91 30.56
N GLY A 524 12.13 -5.69 31.59
CA GLY A 524 13.43 -5.59 32.29
C GLY A 524 14.61 -5.80 31.36
N VAL A 525 14.56 -6.79 30.45
CA VAL A 525 15.62 -7.02 29.46
C VAL A 525 15.78 -5.86 28.49
N LEU A 526 14.68 -5.24 28.04
CA LEU A 526 14.73 -4.10 27.13
C LEU A 526 15.30 -2.84 27.80
N GLU A 527 14.91 -2.57 29.05
CA GLU A 527 15.41 -1.43 29.83
C GLU A 527 16.91 -1.59 30.15
N ASP A 528 17.33 -2.80 30.52
CA ASP A 528 18.75 -3.10 30.84
C ASP A 528 19.64 -3.15 29.57
N SER A 529 19.07 -3.25 28.38
CA SER A 529 19.84 -3.40 27.14
C SER A 529 20.67 -2.17 26.74
N GLY A 530 20.42 -1.00 27.34
CA GLY A 530 21.12 0.26 27.03
C GLY A 530 20.92 0.77 25.60
N THR A 531 19.91 0.26 24.89
CA THR A 531 19.63 0.60 23.47
C THR A 531 18.94 1.94 23.29
N GLY A 532 18.62 2.67 24.37
CA GLY A 532 17.89 3.94 24.32
C GLY A 532 16.41 3.77 23.94
N VAL A 533 15.87 2.55 24.03
CA VAL A 533 14.46 2.24 23.76
C VAL A 533 13.63 2.64 24.98
N THR A 534 12.62 3.47 24.79
CA THR A 534 11.61 3.76 25.81
C THR A 534 10.52 2.69 25.73
N VAL A 535 10.34 1.92 26.79
CA VAL A 535 9.31 0.89 26.86
C VAL A 535 8.00 1.52 27.37
N VAL A 536 6.94 1.43 26.56
CA VAL A 536 5.61 1.88 26.90
C VAL A 536 4.74 0.65 27.11
N SER A 537 4.37 0.38 28.37
CA SER A 537 3.55 -0.79 28.69
C SER A 537 2.75 -0.56 29.98
N PRO A 538 1.45 -0.91 30.02
CA PRO A 538 0.68 -0.90 31.26
C PRO A 538 1.06 -2.05 32.21
N VAL A 539 1.82 -3.05 31.71
CA VAL A 539 2.10 -4.32 32.43
C VAL A 539 2.88 -4.10 33.73
N GLY A 540 3.81 -3.16 33.75
CA GLY A 540 4.57 -2.81 34.97
C GLY A 540 3.71 -2.13 36.05
N ARG A 541 2.49 -1.73 35.71
CA ARG A 541 1.57 -0.93 36.56
C ARG A 541 0.33 -1.69 37.00
N ILE A 542 0.23 -2.96 36.62
CA ILE A 542 -0.93 -3.83 36.93
C ILE A 542 -0.40 -5.09 37.61
N ILE A 543 -1.01 -5.49 38.71
CA ILE A 543 -0.73 -6.79 39.36
C ILE A 543 -1.64 -7.85 38.76
N GLY A 544 -1.17 -9.09 38.79
CA GLY A 544 -1.96 -10.24 38.35
C GLY A 544 -3.06 -10.62 39.33
N PRO A 545 -4.06 -11.43 38.89
CA PRO A 545 -5.16 -11.90 39.75
C PRO A 545 -4.68 -12.61 41.00
N ASP A 546 -3.62 -13.40 40.96
CA ASP A 546 -3.10 -14.15 42.10
C ASP A 546 -2.46 -13.21 43.14
N GLU A 547 -1.71 -12.20 42.69
CA GLU A 547 -1.12 -11.18 43.55
C GLU A 547 -2.23 -10.29 44.16
N ALA A 548 -3.25 -9.93 43.35
CA ALA A 548 -4.42 -9.19 43.84
C ALA A 548 -5.19 -9.97 44.89
N ALA A 549 -5.38 -11.27 44.71
CA ALA A 549 -6.06 -12.13 45.70
C ALA A 549 -5.28 -12.24 47.02
N GLY A 550 -3.94 -12.14 46.99
CA GLY A 550 -3.10 -12.12 48.20
C GLY A 550 -3.21 -10.83 49.01
N ARG A 551 -3.73 -9.72 48.40
CA ARG A 551 -3.96 -8.43 49.10
C ARG A 551 -5.34 -8.29 49.75
N LEU A 552 -6.30 -9.15 49.37
CA LEU A 552 -7.60 -9.28 50.01
C LEU A 552 -7.51 -10.13 51.27
#